data_37be405126dfcce368a86ad662b433ef
#
_entry.id   37be405126dfcce368a86ad662b433ef
#
_cell.length_a   1.000
_cell.length_b   1.000
_cell.length_c   1.000
_cell.angle_alpha   90.00
_cell.angle_beta   90.00
_cell.angle_gamma   90.00
#
_symmetry.space_group_name_H-M   'P 1'
#
loop_
_entity.id
_entity.type
_entity.pdbx_description
1 polymer ?
#
loop_
_entity_poly.entity_id
_entity_poly.type
_entity_poly.pdbx_seq_one_letter_code
_entity_poly.pdbx_strand_id
1 'polypeptide(L)'
;GDEMYPFIHNDGTLYFASNGHIGMGGLDIFMAEAQGDVWGNVTNMRYPINSSGDDFAIIFEKEQEKGFFTSNREDGKGSDDIYSFLLPALKFTLCGTVTDFKTKKPINEATVSLVGTDGSSLETTTDAEGKYCFDLSPATSYVITAGKKDYYLNKTGKTTTVGFEEDKDLIHDFELDPINRVIDLPNIFYDLGKWDLRPESKVALDGLIETLNDNPTIVIELGSHTDTRASDSYNLSLSQKRAQSVVDYLIENDIADGRLVAKGYGETTPKVLDVAVGEFDAGSVINDAFIAKLSGEELKEEAHQLNRRTEFKVLRNDYVPKGN
;
A
#
# COMPACT_ATOMS: atom_id res chain seq x y z
N GLY A 1 -37.90 -11.36 -24.26
CA GLY A 1 -37.15 -11.53 -25.49
C GLY A 1 -36.79 -12.97 -25.71
N ASP A 2 -36.17 -13.24 -26.81
CA ASP A 2 -35.65 -14.55 -27.10
C ASP A 2 -34.15 -14.56 -26.82
N GLU A 3 -33.66 -15.57 -26.11
CA GLU A 3 -32.25 -15.86 -25.87
C GLU A 3 -31.85 -17.05 -26.73
N MET A 4 -30.83 -16.85 -27.55
CA MET A 4 -30.41 -17.83 -28.58
C MET A 4 -28.91 -18.01 -28.63
N TYR A 5 -28.46 -19.11 -29.21
CA TYR A 5 -27.05 -19.41 -29.48
C TYR A 5 -26.14 -19.35 -28.26
N PRO A 6 -26.45 -20.04 -27.13
CA PRO A 6 -25.59 -20.03 -25.96
C PRO A 6 -24.25 -20.70 -26.26
N PHE A 7 -23.18 -20.09 -25.80
CA PHE A 7 -21.81 -20.61 -25.85
C PHE A 7 -21.15 -20.40 -24.49
N ILE A 8 -20.52 -21.42 -23.94
CA ILE A 8 -19.75 -21.30 -22.68
C ILE A 8 -18.27 -21.35 -23.02
N HIS A 9 -17.58 -20.28 -22.70
CA HIS A 9 -16.14 -20.16 -22.85
C HIS A 9 -15.39 -21.01 -21.81
N ASN A 10 -14.08 -21.27 -21.98
CA ASN A 10 -13.28 -22.13 -21.09
C ASN A 10 -13.15 -21.59 -19.66
N ASP A 11 -13.25 -20.28 -19.46
CA ASP A 11 -13.27 -19.62 -18.15
C ASP A 11 -14.64 -19.67 -17.45
N GLY A 12 -15.65 -20.28 -18.11
CA GLY A 12 -17.01 -20.40 -17.60
C GLY A 12 -17.94 -19.25 -18.00
N THR A 13 -17.46 -18.22 -18.70
CA THR A 13 -18.29 -17.11 -19.20
C THR A 13 -19.31 -17.62 -20.20
N LEU A 14 -20.59 -17.29 -19.96
CA LEU A 14 -21.69 -17.57 -20.87
C LEU A 14 -21.84 -16.43 -21.88
N TYR A 15 -21.84 -16.75 -23.15
CA TYR A 15 -22.19 -15.84 -24.24
C TYR A 15 -23.50 -16.29 -24.87
N PHE A 16 -24.37 -15.35 -25.25
CA PHE A 16 -25.64 -15.63 -25.90
C PHE A 16 -26.13 -14.42 -26.71
N ALA A 17 -26.98 -14.63 -27.67
CA ALA A 17 -27.65 -13.55 -28.37
C ALA A 17 -29.05 -13.31 -27.82
N SER A 18 -29.47 -12.05 -27.69
CA SER A 18 -30.78 -11.70 -27.18
C SER A 18 -31.34 -10.44 -27.83
N ASN A 19 -32.67 -10.41 -27.99
CA ASN A 19 -33.44 -9.20 -28.31
C ASN A 19 -34.26 -8.70 -27.11
N GLY A 20 -34.06 -9.28 -25.94
CA GLY A 20 -34.78 -8.94 -24.71
C GLY A 20 -34.05 -7.97 -23.80
N HIS A 21 -32.75 -7.80 -23.99
CA HIS A 21 -31.91 -6.85 -23.27
C HIS A 21 -31.70 -5.56 -24.09
N ILE A 22 -31.26 -4.49 -23.42
CA ILE A 22 -30.95 -3.22 -24.10
C ILE A 22 -29.72 -3.44 -24.99
N GLY A 23 -29.93 -3.34 -26.31
CA GLY A 23 -28.94 -3.60 -27.36
C GLY A 23 -28.73 -2.42 -28.28
N MET A 24 -28.06 -2.69 -29.41
CA MET A 24 -27.75 -1.74 -30.48
C MET A 24 -28.55 -2.05 -31.74
N GLY A 25 -28.97 -3.30 -31.91
CA GLY A 25 -29.68 -3.82 -33.11
C GLY A 25 -30.90 -4.65 -32.74
N GLY A 26 -31.15 -5.69 -33.52
CA GLY A 26 -32.20 -6.67 -33.27
C GLY A 26 -31.76 -7.73 -32.29
N LEU A 27 -30.96 -8.69 -32.72
CA LEU A 27 -30.22 -9.60 -31.85
C LEU A 27 -28.86 -8.98 -31.55
N ASP A 28 -28.50 -8.90 -30.26
CA ASP A 28 -27.18 -8.49 -29.81
C ASP A 28 -26.54 -9.61 -29.00
N ILE A 29 -25.23 -9.71 -29.03
CA ILE A 29 -24.45 -10.64 -28.21
C ILE A 29 -24.19 -10.06 -26.83
N PHE A 30 -24.51 -10.85 -25.82
CA PHE A 30 -24.29 -10.54 -24.40
C PHE A 30 -23.35 -11.58 -23.78
N MET A 31 -22.72 -11.20 -22.69
CA MET A 31 -21.93 -12.10 -21.87
C MET A 31 -22.34 -12.01 -20.39
N ALA A 32 -22.10 -13.10 -19.65
CA ALA A 32 -22.26 -13.17 -18.20
C ALA A 32 -21.14 -14.03 -17.62
N GLU A 33 -20.33 -13.45 -16.74
CA GLU A 33 -19.20 -14.14 -16.12
C GLU A 33 -19.68 -15.20 -15.12
N ALA A 34 -18.94 -16.31 -15.01
CA ALA A 34 -19.21 -17.35 -14.01
C ALA A 34 -18.97 -16.83 -12.58
N GLN A 35 -19.94 -17.04 -11.68
CA GLN A 35 -19.83 -16.74 -10.24
C GLN A 35 -20.18 -17.98 -9.43
N GLY A 36 -19.23 -18.92 -9.34
CA GLY A 36 -19.50 -20.23 -8.78
C GLY A 36 -20.44 -21.04 -9.66
N ASP A 37 -21.61 -21.46 -9.10
CA ASP A 37 -22.62 -22.25 -9.82
C ASP A 37 -23.67 -21.40 -10.56
N VAL A 38 -23.49 -20.10 -10.64
CA VAL A 38 -24.40 -19.15 -11.31
C VAL A 38 -23.62 -18.18 -12.20
N TRP A 39 -24.32 -17.52 -13.11
CA TRP A 39 -23.75 -16.41 -13.88
C TRP A 39 -24.08 -15.07 -13.26
N GLY A 40 -23.13 -14.13 -13.38
CA GLY A 40 -23.25 -12.78 -12.89
C GLY A 40 -24.15 -11.88 -13.73
N ASN A 41 -23.88 -10.58 -13.69
CA ASN A 41 -24.63 -9.59 -14.45
C ASN A 41 -24.45 -9.81 -15.96
N VAL A 42 -25.55 -9.65 -16.72
CA VAL A 42 -25.52 -9.68 -18.18
C VAL A 42 -24.98 -8.37 -18.71
N THR A 43 -23.95 -8.43 -19.55
CA THR A 43 -23.27 -7.29 -20.15
C THR A 43 -23.33 -7.38 -21.68
N ASN A 44 -23.72 -6.27 -22.35
CA ASN A 44 -23.69 -6.18 -23.80
C ASN A 44 -22.26 -6.06 -24.31
N MET A 45 -21.85 -6.84 -25.33
CA MET A 45 -20.49 -6.83 -25.87
C MET A 45 -20.15 -5.57 -26.67
N ARG A 46 -21.14 -4.72 -26.95
CA ARG A 46 -20.99 -3.42 -27.63
C ARG A 46 -20.30 -3.51 -28.99
N TYR A 47 -20.15 -2.38 -29.66
CA TYR A 47 -19.35 -2.26 -30.86
C TYR A 47 -17.86 -2.55 -30.56
N PRO A 48 -17.12 -3.28 -31.43
CA PRO A 48 -17.49 -3.68 -32.78
C PRO A 48 -18.16 -5.06 -32.90
N ILE A 49 -18.36 -5.80 -31.82
CA ILE A 49 -19.04 -7.09 -31.83
C ILE A 49 -20.50 -6.90 -32.22
N ASN A 50 -21.22 -6.08 -31.50
CA ASN A 50 -22.60 -5.71 -31.79
C ASN A 50 -22.68 -4.49 -32.72
N SER A 51 -23.71 -4.46 -33.53
CA SER A 51 -23.99 -3.44 -34.55
C SER A 51 -25.47 -3.02 -34.52
N SER A 52 -25.91 -2.25 -35.51
CA SER A 52 -27.33 -1.95 -35.71
C SER A 52 -28.10 -3.10 -36.37
N GLY A 53 -27.43 -4.18 -36.80
CA GLY A 53 -28.02 -5.39 -37.35
C GLY A 53 -28.33 -6.43 -36.28
N ASP A 54 -28.56 -7.68 -36.75
CA ASP A 54 -28.58 -8.83 -35.83
C ASP A 54 -27.17 -9.41 -35.72
N ASP A 55 -26.68 -9.52 -34.51
CA ASP A 55 -25.37 -10.09 -34.18
C ASP A 55 -25.57 -11.31 -33.29
N PHE A 56 -25.07 -12.48 -33.67
CA PHE A 56 -25.40 -13.73 -32.99
C PHE A 56 -24.37 -14.84 -33.22
N ALA A 57 -24.55 -15.98 -32.54
CA ALA A 57 -23.77 -17.22 -32.71
C ALA A 57 -22.25 -17.01 -32.54
N ILE A 58 -21.85 -16.32 -31.48
CA ILE A 58 -20.43 -16.14 -31.14
C ILE A 58 -19.82 -17.48 -30.73
N ILE A 59 -18.62 -17.75 -31.22
CA ILE A 59 -17.78 -18.87 -30.78
C ILE A 59 -16.34 -18.42 -30.68
N PHE A 60 -15.60 -19.00 -29.72
CA PHE A 60 -14.17 -18.73 -29.54
C PHE A 60 -13.33 -19.90 -30.06
N GLU A 61 -12.16 -19.59 -30.59
CA GLU A 61 -11.13 -20.60 -30.79
C GLU A 61 -10.64 -21.09 -29.45
N LYS A 62 -10.37 -22.39 -29.32
CA LYS A 62 -9.94 -23.00 -28.07
C LYS A 62 -8.72 -22.28 -27.49
N GLU A 63 -8.82 -21.84 -26.22
CA GLU A 63 -7.75 -21.18 -25.45
C GLU A 63 -7.23 -19.86 -26.06
N GLN A 64 -8.04 -19.17 -26.89
CA GLN A 64 -7.65 -17.90 -27.50
C GLN A 64 -8.78 -16.89 -27.41
N GLU A 65 -8.39 -15.62 -27.18
CA GLU A 65 -9.29 -14.46 -27.17
C GLU A 65 -9.67 -14.02 -28.60
N LYS A 66 -9.89 -14.98 -29.49
CA LYS A 66 -10.33 -14.75 -30.86
C LYS A 66 -11.36 -15.79 -31.24
N GLY A 67 -12.18 -15.45 -32.25
CA GLY A 67 -13.24 -16.34 -32.70
C GLY A 67 -14.02 -15.77 -33.86
N PHE A 68 -15.25 -16.24 -33.96
CA PHE A 68 -16.16 -15.87 -35.02
C PHE A 68 -17.54 -15.59 -34.45
N PHE A 69 -18.28 -14.70 -35.11
CA PHE A 69 -19.70 -14.48 -34.87
C PHE A 69 -20.41 -14.22 -36.18
N THR A 70 -21.71 -14.31 -36.17
CA THR A 70 -22.55 -14.05 -37.35
C THR A 70 -23.22 -12.70 -37.23
N SER A 71 -23.29 -11.96 -38.35
CA SER A 71 -23.93 -10.65 -38.38
C SER A 71 -24.56 -10.37 -39.76
N ASN A 72 -25.69 -9.67 -39.74
CA ASN A 72 -26.33 -9.14 -40.94
C ASN A 72 -26.10 -7.63 -41.15
N ARG A 73 -25.02 -7.09 -40.55
CA ARG A 73 -24.65 -5.67 -40.65
C ARG A 73 -24.44 -5.20 -42.09
N GLU A 74 -24.65 -3.93 -42.35
CA GLU A 74 -24.73 -3.34 -43.68
C GLU A 74 -23.50 -3.60 -44.60
N ASP A 75 -22.31 -3.73 -44.03
CA ASP A 75 -21.05 -3.92 -44.80
C ASP A 75 -20.79 -5.36 -45.19
N GLY A 76 -21.75 -6.27 -45.01
CA GLY A 76 -21.67 -7.69 -45.34
C GLY A 76 -21.82 -7.96 -46.83
N LYS A 77 -21.60 -9.22 -47.21
CA LYS A 77 -21.76 -9.71 -48.61
C LYS A 77 -23.06 -10.48 -48.84
N GLY A 78 -23.70 -10.95 -47.78
CA GLY A 78 -24.94 -11.73 -47.77
C GLY A 78 -26.02 -11.12 -46.88
N SER A 79 -27.03 -11.93 -46.52
CA SER A 79 -27.96 -11.56 -45.44
C SER A 79 -27.31 -11.75 -44.06
N ASP A 80 -26.60 -12.87 -43.91
CA ASP A 80 -25.84 -13.19 -42.70
C ASP A 80 -24.42 -13.58 -43.12
N ASP A 81 -23.43 -12.90 -42.55
CA ASP A 81 -22.01 -13.14 -42.82
C ASP A 81 -21.27 -13.55 -41.53
N ILE A 82 -20.20 -14.33 -41.71
CA ILE A 82 -19.33 -14.72 -40.58
C ILE A 82 -18.19 -13.74 -40.51
N TYR A 83 -18.07 -13.10 -39.31
CA TYR A 83 -16.99 -12.18 -38.97
C TYR A 83 -16.03 -12.85 -38.00
N SER A 84 -14.74 -12.60 -38.20
CA SER A 84 -13.72 -12.94 -37.19
C SER A 84 -13.48 -11.78 -36.26
N PHE A 85 -13.19 -12.07 -34.99
CA PHE A 85 -12.78 -11.07 -34.01
C PHE A 85 -11.55 -11.51 -33.27
N LEU A 86 -10.87 -10.53 -32.67
CA LEU A 86 -9.80 -10.68 -31.71
C LEU A 86 -10.11 -9.75 -30.56
N LEU A 87 -10.26 -10.28 -29.35
CA LEU A 87 -10.29 -9.52 -28.12
C LEU A 87 -8.84 -9.40 -27.63
N PRO A 88 -8.19 -8.25 -27.72
CA PRO A 88 -6.85 -8.11 -27.22
C PRO A 88 -6.85 -8.32 -25.71
N ALA A 89 -5.95 -9.17 -25.21
CA ALA A 89 -5.76 -9.31 -23.77
C ALA A 89 -5.39 -7.93 -23.16
N LEU A 90 -6.08 -7.56 -22.09
CA LEU A 90 -5.79 -6.33 -21.37
C LEU A 90 -4.34 -6.37 -20.85
N LYS A 91 -3.65 -5.26 -21.02
CA LYS A 91 -2.27 -5.07 -20.55
C LYS A 91 -2.25 -4.10 -19.38
N PHE A 92 -1.69 -4.56 -18.29
CA PHE A 92 -1.48 -3.75 -17.12
C PHE A 92 0.00 -3.75 -16.77
N THR A 93 0.55 -2.58 -16.49
CA THR A 93 1.89 -2.44 -15.97
C THR A 93 1.83 -1.76 -14.60
N LEU A 94 2.76 -2.09 -13.72
CA LEU A 94 2.99 -1.38 -12.47
C LEU A 94 4.44 -0.97 -12.42
N CYS A 95 4.70 0.32 -12.51
CA CYS A 95 6.03 0.87 -12.37
C CYS A 95 6.11 1.80 -11.16
N GLY A 96 7.30 2.12 -10.73
CA GLY A 96 7.54 3.08 -9.66
C GLY A 96 9.01 3.32 -9.41
N THR A 97 9.28 4.18 -8.44
CA THR A 97 10.61 4.51 -7.96
C THR A 97 10.76 4.22 -6.48
N VAL A 98 11.93 3.78 -6.07
CA VAL A 98 12.28 3.58 -4.67
C VAL A 98 13.34 4.62 -4.29
N THR A 99 13.03 5.46 -3.31
CA THR A 99 13.91 6.55 -2.86
C THR A 99 14.15 6.49 -1.36
N ASP A 100 15.27 7.06 -0.93
CA ASP A 100 15.58 7.30 0.49
C ASP A 100 14.67 8.41 1.03
N PHE A 101 14.00 8.15 2.14
CA PHE A 101 13.05 9.06 2.75
C PHE A 101 13.64 10.45 3.03
N LYS A 102 14.88 10.53 3.55
CA LYS A 102 15.52 11.77 3.99
C LYS A 102 16.17 12.54 2.84
N THR A 103 16.91 11.84 2.00
CA THR A 103 17.74 12.44 0.96
C THR A 103 17.02 12.58 -0.38
N LYS A 104 15.89 11.87 -0.54
CA LYS A 104 15.13 11.73 -1.79
C LYS A 104 15.95 11.16 -2.95
N LYS A 105 17.11 10.60 -2.66
CA LYS A 105 17.95 9.96 -3.68
C LYS A 105 17.41 8.58 -4.03
N PRO A 106 17.54 8.16 -5.31
CA PRO A 106 17.14 6.83 -5.73
C PRO A 106 17.94 5.76 -5.00
N ILE A 107 17.30 4.64 -4.69
CA ILE A 107 17.94 3.46 -4.09
C ILE A 107 18.10 2.42 -5.19
N ASN A 108 19.35 2.22 -5.64
CA ASN A 108 19.72 1.14 -6.54
C ASN A 108 19.67 -0.21 -5.81
N GLU A 109 19.35 -1.30 -6.54
CA GLU A 109 19.30 -2.67 -6.01
C GLU A 109 18.41 -2.82 -4.75
N ALA A 110 17.33 -2.05 -4.64
CA ALA A 110 16.27 -2.34 -3.71
C ALA A 110 15.45 -3.52 -4.25
N THR A 111 15.16 -4.50 -3.41
CA THR A 111 14.27 -5.60 -3.79
C THR A 111 12.83 -5.12 -3.75
N VAL A 112 12.09 -5.38 -4.83
CA VAL A 112 10.65 -5.13 -4.91
C VAL A 112 9.96 -6.45 -5.23
N SER A 113 9.07 -6.89 -4.37
CA SER A 113 8.28 -8.12 -4.52
C SER A 113 6.79 -7.81 -4.62
N LEU A 114 6.07 -8.64 -5.34
CA LEU A 114 4.66 -8.48 -5.63
C LEU A 114 3.95 -9.84 -5.50
N VAL A 115 2.85 -9.87 -4.73
CA VAL A 115 2.03 -11.08 -4.54
C VAL A 115 0.60 -10.76 -4.93
N GLY A 116 0.06 -11.53 -5.89
CA GLY A 116 -1.28 -11.38 -6.40
C GLY A 116 -2.30 -12.33 -5.78
N THR A 117 -3.57 -11.95 -5.79
CA THR A 117 -4.71 -12.82 -5.37
C THR A 117 -4.93 -13.99 -6.32
N ASP A 118 -4.37 -13.93 -7.52
CA ASP A 118 -4.30 -15.02 -8.51
C ASP A 118 -3.23 -16.09 -8.18
N GLY A 119 -2.48 -15.90 -7.08
CA GLY A 119 -1.37 -16.75 -6.66
C GLY A 119 -0.04 -16.40 -7.33
N SER A 120 0.02 -15.37 -8.14
CA SER A 120 1.28 -14.88 -8.73
C SER A 120 2.21 -14.33 -7.65
N SER A 121 3.51 -14.58 -7.82
CA SER A 121 4.57 -14.01 -6.97
C SER A 121 5.73 -13.61 -7.88
N LEU A 122 6.01 -12.33 -7.94
CA LEU A 122 7.05 -11.73 -8.77
C LEU A 122 8.04 -10.96 -7.91
N GLU A 123 9.29 -10.90 -8.34
CA GLU A 123 10.34 -10.13 -7.68
C GLU A 123 11.26 -9.50 -8.71
N THR A 124 11.69 -8.28 -8.45
CA THR A 124 12.69 -7.55 -9.23
C THR A 124 13.56 -6.70 -8.32
N THR A 125 14.61 -6.09 -8.88
CA THR A 125 15.44 -5.11 -8.18
C THR A 125 15.42 -3.79 -8.95
N THR A 126 15.53 -2.69 -8.22
CA THR A 126 15.58 -1.35 -8.81
C THR A 126 16.90 -1.13 -9.55
N ASP A 127 16.84 -0.34 -10.62
CA ASP A 127 17.98 0.15 -11.38
C ASP A 127 18.74 1.30 -10.67
N ALA A 128 19.72 1.92 -11.33
CA ALA A 128 20.53 3.02 -10.80
C ALA A 128 19.70 4.29 -10.52
N GLU A 129 18.59 4.47 -11.21
CA GLU A 129 17.62 5.54 -11.04
C GLU A 129 16.54 5.17 -10.03
N GLY A 130 16.63 4.01 -9.36
CA GLY A 130 15.68 3.52 -8.38
C GLY A 130 14.37 3.00 -8.98
N LYS A 131 14.29 2.77 -10.29
CA LYS A 131 13.08 2.38 -11.00
C LYS A 131 12.88 0.87 -11.01
N TYR A 132 11.61 0.46 -11.00
CA TYR A 132 11.17 -0.92 -11.19
C TYR A 132 9.87 -0.97 -11.99
N CYS A 133 9.59 -2.11 -12.63
CA CYS A 133 8.33 -2.37 -13.33
C CYS A 133 7.95 -3.85 -13.25
N PHE A 134 6.63 -4.11 -13.29
CA PHE A 134 6.01 -5.43 -13.42
C PHE A 134 4.91 -5.40 -14.45
N ASP A 135 4.74 -6.49 -15.18
CA ASP A 135 3.50 -6.78 -15.91
C ASP A 135 2.51 -7.44 -14.95
N LEU A 136 1.25 -7.01 -15.01
CA LEU A 136 0.20 -7.46 -14.09
C LEU A 136 -0.87 -8.27 -14.83
N SER A 137 -1.44 -9.26 -14.15
CA SER A 137 -2.62 -9.99 -14.62
C SER A 137 -3.89 -9.13 -14.47
N PRO A 138 -4.89 -9.29 -15.37
CA PRO A 138 -6.21 -8.72 -15.18
C PRO A 138 -6.92 -9.23 -13.92
N ALA A 139 -7.92 -8.49 -13.46
CA ALA A 139 -8.84 -8.86 -12.36
C ALA A 139 -8.12 -9.35 -11.07
N THR A 140 -6.92 -8.82 -10.78
CA THR A 140 -6.07 -9.26 -9.67
C THR A 140 -5.76 -8.11 -8.72
N SER A 141 -5.83 -8.37 -7.41
CA SER A 141 -5.35 -7.44 -6.37
C SER A 141 -3.97 -7.85 -5.90
N TYR A 142 -3.10 -6.89 -5.66
CA TYR A 142 -1.70 -7.11 -5.35
C TYR A 142 -1.27 -6.45 -4.05
N VAL A 143 -0.42 -7.15 -3.31
CA VAL A 143 0.41 -6.60 -2.24
C VAL A 143 1.83 -6.45 -2.81
N ILE A 144 2.40 -5.26 -2.71
CA ILE A 144 3.75 -4.94 -3.18
C ILE A 144 4.60 -4.52 -1.99
N THR A 145 5.82 -5.04 -1.89
CA THR A 145 6.76 -4.72 -0.81
C THR A 145 8.10 -4.31 -1.41
N ALA A 146 8.62 -3.17 -0.97
CA ALA A 146 9.96 -2.71 -1.32
C ALA A 146 10.84 -2.64 -0.08
N GLY A 147 12.13 -2.99 -0.23
CA GLY A 147 13.12 -2.91 0.84
C GLY A 147 14.53 -3.10 0.33
N LYS A 148 15.53 -2.82 1.19
CA LYS A 148 16.92 -3.19 0.93
C LYS A 148 17.51 -3.73 2.22
N LYS A 149 17.71 -5.05 2.26
CA LYS A 149 18.20 -5.76 3.45
C LYS A 149 19.42 -5.08 4.05
N ASP A 150 19.45 -4.98 5.37
CA ASP A 150 20.53 -4.38 6.19
C ASP A 150 20.74 -2.86 6.02
N TYR A 151 20.05 -2.22 5.09
CA TYR A 151 20.18 -0.79 4.80
C TYR A 151 18.90 -0.01 5.03
N TYR A 152 17.75 -0.54 4.60
CA TYR A 152 16.44 0.11 4.68
C TYR A 152 15.37 -0.81 5.23
N LEU A 153 14.39 -0.23 5.92
CA LEU A 153 13.19 -0.93 6.35
C LEU A 153 12.32 -1.28 5.13
N ASN A 154 11.71 -2.45 5.17
CA ASN A 154 10.71 -2.82 4.17
C ASN A 154 9.44 -1.98 4.36
N LYS A 155 8.79 -1.69 3.26
CA LYS A 155 7.52 -0.97 3.22
C LYS A 155 6.56 -1.65 2.25
N THR A 156 5.32 -1.83 2.68
CA THR A 156 4.28 -2.50 1.90
C THR A 156 3.27 -1.51 1.35
N GLY A 157 2.78 -1.76 0.15
CA GLY A 157 1.71 -1.05 -0.53
C GLY A 157 0.72 -2.02 -1.15
N LYS A 158 -0.36 -1.48 -1.73
CA LYS A 158 -1.40 -2.26 -2.41
C LYS A 158 -1.77 -1.62 -3.73
N THR A 159 -2.10 -2.45 -4.71
CA THR A 159 -2.64 -2.02 -6.00
C THR A 159 -3.60 -3.07 -6.54
N THR A 160 -4.37 -2.74 -7.57
CA THR A 160 -5.34 -3.68 -8.15
C THR A 160 -5.60 -3.38 -9.62
N THR A 161 -5.84 -4.43 -10.40
CA THR A 161 -6.35 -4.36 -11.76
C THR A 161 -7.83 -4.74 -11.84
N VAL A 162 -8.46 -5.06 -10.70
CA VAL A 162 -9.88 -5.42 -10.64
C VAL A 162 -10.74 -4.24 -11.09
N GLY A 163 -11.66 -4.50 -12.02
CA GLY A 163 -12.62 -3.51 -12.53
C GLY A 163 -12.09 -2.59 -13.63
N PHE A 164 -10.87 -2.80 -14.12
CA PHE A 164 -10.40 -2.09 -15.32
C PHE A 164 -10.80 -2.87 -16.59
N GLU A 165 -11.40 -2.16 -17.53
CA GLU A 165 -11.86 -2.67 -18.82
C GLU A 165 -10.96 -2.23 -19.99
N GLU A 166 -9.90 -1.47 -19.71
CA GLU A 166 -8.93 -0.95 -20.68
C GLU A 166 -7.51 -1.11 -20.15
N ASP A 167 -6.53 -1.12 -21.05
CA ASP A 167 -5.10 -1.12 -20.74
C ASP A 167 -4.77 0.02 -19.77
N LYS A 168 -3.93 -0.26 -18.76
CA LYS A 168 -3.58 0.76 -17.77
C LYS A 168 -2.17 0.61 -17.23
N ASP A 169 -1.45 1.73 -17.20
CA ASP A 169 -0.21 1.88 -16.47
C ASP A 169 -0.50 2.38 -15.06
N LEU A 170 -0.08 1.62 -14.05
CA LEU A 170 -0.20 1.93 -12.64
C LEU A 170 1.16 2.43 -12.11
N ILE A 171 1.12 3.32 -11.14
CA ILE A 171 2.33 3.86 -10.52
C ILE A 171 2.25 3.66 -9.01
N HIS A 172 3.33 3.16 -8.42
CA HIS A 172 3.50 3.07 -6.98
C HIS A 172 4.94 3.38 -6.60
N ASP A 173 5.17 4.52 -5.94
CA ASP A 173 6.49 4.94 -5.49
C ASP A 173 6.69 4.59 -4.01
N PHE A 174 7.93 4.24 -3.64
CA PHE A 174 8.32 3.97 -2.26
C PHE A 174 9.35 4.98 -1.76
N GLU A 175 9.14 5.45 -0.55
CA GLU A 175 10.14 6.16 0.24
C GLU A 175 10.52 5.27 1.43
N LEU A 176 11.76 4.79 1.48
CA LEU A 176 12.25 3.88 2.50
C LEU A 176 13.05 4.60 3.58
N ASP A 177 12.82 4.24 4.83
CA ASP A 177 13.60 4.72 5.96
C ASP A 177 14.88 3.90 6.14
N PRO A 178 16.06 4.55 6.26
CA PRO A 178 17.29 3.85 6.60
C PRO A 178 17.17 3.15 7.97
N ILE A 179 17.64 1.91 8.04
CA ILE A 179 17.54 1.08 9.25
C ILE A 179 18.24 1.68 10.48
N ASN A 180 19.25 2.52 10.27
CA ASN A 180 20.01 3.18 11.35
C ASN A 180 19.44 4.52 11.77
N ARG A 181 18.29 4.92 11.23
CA ARG A 181 17.63 6.19 11.56
C ARG A 181 16.86 6.06 12.87
N VAL A 182 16.89 7.14 13.68
CA VAL A 182 15.91 7.34 14.74
C VAL A 182 14.66 7.97 14.15
N ILE A 183 13.52 7.36 14.37
CA ILE A 183 12.25 7.76 13.76
C ILE A 183 11.33 8.28 14.86
N ASP A 184 10.95 9.55 14.77
CA ASP A 184 9.95 10.12 15.68
C ASP A 184 8.58 9.48 15.42
N LEU A 185 7.86 9.19 16.49
CA LEU A 185 6.47 8.76 16.45
C LEU A 185 5.59 9.99 16.70
N PRO A 186 5.02 10.61 15.66
CA PRO A 186 4.19 11.79 15.83
C PRO A 186 2.89 11.43 16.55
N ASN A 187 2.28 12.40 17.19
CA ASN A 187 0.94 12.28 17.82
C ASN A 187 0.86 11.26 18.97
N ILE A 188 1.97 10.95 19.64
CA ILE A 188 1.94 10.18 20.89
C ILE A 188 1.75 11.14 22.05
N PHE A 189 0.54 11.22 22.59
CA PHE A 189 0.14 12.14 23.64
C PHE A 189 -0.18 11.42 24.94
N TYR A 190 0.11 12.13 26.03
CA TYR A 190 -0.18 11.72 27.41
C TYR A 190 -0.80 12.89 28.18
N ASP A 191 -1.60 12.59 29.18
CA ASP A 191 -2.01 13.61 30.13
C ASP A 191 -0.83 14.08 30.99
N LEU A 192 -0.92 15.28 31.61
CA LEU A 192 0.11 15.83 32.44
C LEU A 192 0.46 14.87 33.59
N GLY A 193 1.74 14.50 33.68
CA GLY A 193 2.26 13.58 34.68
C GLY A 193 1.77 12.11 34.52
N LYS A 194 1.06 11.78 33.46
CA LYS A 194 0.57 10.41 33.19
C LYS A 194 1.36 9.72 32.06
N TRP A 195 1.17 8.41 31.97
CA TRP A 195 1.80 7.52 30.98
C TRP A 195 0.79 6.65 30.24
N ASP A 196 -0.51 6.73 30.57
CA ASP A 196 -1.56 6.03 29.82
C ASP A 196 -1.71 6.67 28.43
N LEU A 197 -1.72 5.82 27.39
CA LEU A 197 -1.89 6.26 26.00
C LEU A 197 -3.32 6.78 25.78
N ARG A 198 -3.43 7.95 25.17
CA ARG A 198 -4.71 8.48 24.72
C ARG A 198 -5.21 7.72 23.48
N PRO A 199 -6.53 7.71 23.20
CA PRO A 199 -7.07 7.04 22.00
C PRO A 199 -6.40 7.48 20.71
N GLU A 200 -6.09 8.78 20.55
CA GLU A 200 -5.43 9.34 19.37
C GLU A 200 -4.00 8.79 19.19
N SER A 201 -3.30 8.54 20.29
CA SER A 201 -1.95 7.96 20.28
C SER A 201 -1.97 6.50 19.81
N LYS A 202 -3.03 5.77 20.10
CA LYS A 202 -3.20 4.38 19.65
C LYS A 202 -3.29 4.32 18.12
N VAL A 203 -4.07 5.20 17.51
CA VAL A 203 -4.15 5.31 16.03
C VAL A 203 -2.79 5.64 15.41
N ALA A 204 -2.00 6.50 16.06
CA ALA A 204 -0.65 6.82 15.57
C ALA A 204 0.32 5.63 15.67
N LEU A 205 0.11 4.69 16.59
CA LEU A 205 0.91 3.48 16.73
C LEU A 205 0.57 2.39 15.72
N ASP A 206 -0.58 2.46 15.04
CA ASP A 206 -0.96 1.50 14.00
C ASP A 206 0.07 1.50 12.86
N GLY A 207 0.60 2.67 12.49
CA GLY A 207 1.69 2.77 11.49
C GLY A 207 3.00 2.11 11.93
N LEU A 208 3.30 2.10 13.23
CA LEU A 208 4.46 1.37 13.77
C LEU A 208 4.20 -0.14 13.76
N ILE A 209 2.97 -0.57 14.04
CA ILE A 209 2.58 -1.98 13.95
C ILE A 209 2.75 -2.49 12.51
N GLU A 210 2.30 -1.73 11.50
CA GLU A 210 2.53 -2.05 10.10
C GLU A 210 4.03 -2.15 9.78
N THR A 211 4.84 -1.17 10.21
CA THR A 211 6.29 -1.20 10.03
C THR A 211 6.93 -2.45 10.66
N LEU A 212 6.50 -2.84 11.86
CA LEU A 212 7.00 -4.03 12.54
C LEU A 212 6.57 -5.34 11.86
N ASN A 213 5.38 -5.38 11.27
CA ASN A 213 4.89 -6.52 10.51
C ASN A 213 5.62 -6.67 9.17
N ASP A 214 5.90 -5.56 8.48
CA ASP A 214 6.70 -5.54 7.25
C ASP A 214 8.16 -5.95 7.49
N ASN A 215 8.64 -5.80 8.74
CA ASN A 215 10.01 -6.06 9.15
C ASN A 215 10.08 -7.05 10.33
N PRO A 216 9.72 -8.33 10.15
CA PRO A 216 9.56 -9.28 11.26
C PRO A 216 10.85 -9.63 12.01
N THR A 217 12.02 -9.31 11.44
CA THR A 217 13.33 -9.65 12.02
C THR A 217 13.95 -8.51 12.82
N ILE A 218 13.39 -7.29 12.82
CA ILE A 218 13.95 -6.18 13.58
C ILE A 218 13.57 -6.25 15.07
N VAL A 219 14.52 -5.82 15.89
CA VAL A 219 14.31 -5.49 17.30
C VAL A 219 14.49 -3.99 17.46
N ILE A 220 13.52 -3.32 18.06
CA ILE A 220 13.52 -1.87 18.23
C ILE A 220 13.64 -1.46 19.69
N GLU A 221 14.24 -0.29 19.94
CA GLU A 221 14.13 0.46 21.17
C GLU A 221 13.09 1.56 20.99
N LEU A 222 12.14 1.61 21.90
CA LEU A 222 11.16 2.69 22.03
C LEU A 222 11.67 3.68 23.07
N GLY A 223 12.09 4.85 22.60
CA GLY A 223 12.61 5.94 23.41
C GLY A 223 11.51 6.95 23.76
N SER A 224 11.38 7.32 25.03
CA SER A 224 10.51 8.43 25.42
C SER A 224 11.29 9.51 26.14
N HIS A 225 10.93 10.76 25.87
CA HIS A 225 11.62 11.96 26.34
C HIS A 225 10.64 12.92 27.03
N THR A 226 11.15 13.73 27.96
CA THR A 226 10.43 14.79 28.63
C THR A 226 11.06 16.14 28.30
N ASP A 227 10.39 17.21 28.69
CA ASP A 227 11.01 18.51 28.83
C ASP A 227 11.73 18.64 30.20
N THR A 228 12.40 19.76 30.45
CA THR A 228 13.29 20.02 31.62
C THR A 228 12.59 20.66 32.81
N ARG A 229 11.24 20.72 32.85
CA ARG A 229 10.47 21.47 33.86
C ARG A 229 10.26 20.75 35.20
N ALA A 230 10.63 19.46 35.28
CA ALA A 230 10.56 18.68 36.51
C ALA A 230 11.97 18.23 36.96
N SER A 231 12.11 17.47 38.04
CA SER A 231 13.39 16.91 38.41
C SER A 231 13.84 15.78 37.50
N ASP A 232 15.15 15.65 37.26
CA ASP A 232 15.75 14.61 36.42
C ASP A 232 15.24 13.19 36.76
N SER A 233 15.20 12.89 38.09
CA SER A 233 14.73 11.58 38.56
C SER A 233 13.25 11.33 38.27
N TYR A 234 12.41 12.36 38.38
CA TYR A 234 11.01 12.28 38.02
C TYR A 234 10.86 12.10 36.52
N ASN A 235 11.54 12.92 35.72
CA ASN A 235 11.51 12.89 34.25
C ASN A 235 12.01 11.54 33.71
N LEU A 236 13.07 10.99 34.29
CA LEU A 236 13.55 9.65 33.91
C LEU A 236 12.51 8.57 34.24
N SER A 237 11.90 8.61 35.41
CA SER A 237 10.86 7.65 35.80
C SER A 237 9.61 7.78 34.92
N LEU A 238 9.16 9.00 34.64
CA LEU A 238 7.99 9.27 33.81
C LEU A 238 8.19 8.78 32.34
N SER A 239 9.35 9.13 31.76
CA SER A 239 9.68 8.70 30.39
C SER A 239 9.81 7.18 30.29
N GLN A 240 10.38 6.49 31.29
CA GLN A 240 10.43 5.03 31.29
C GLN A 240 9.03 4.40 31.30
N LYS A 241 8.10 4.93 32.12
CA LYS A 241 6.71 4.44 32.12
C LYS A 241 6.00 4.69 30.81
N ARG A 242 6.25 5.83 30.16
CA ARG A 242 5.69 6.16 28.85
C ARG A 242 6.20 5.24 27.74
N ALA A 243 7.51 4.97 27.71
CA ALA A 243 8.09 4.00 26.78
C ALA A 243 7.50 2.60 27.01
N GLN A 244 7.31 2.21 28.28
CA GLN A 244 6.71 0.92 28.61
C GLN A 244 5.25 0.82 28.16
N SER A 245 4.44 1.88 28.32
CA SER A 245 3.05 1.84 27.88
C SER A 245 2.90 1.70 26.34
N VAL A 246 3.87 2.20 25.58
CA VAL A 246 3.93 1.95 24.12
C VAL A 246 4.28 0.49 23.84
N VAL A 247 5.29 -0.06 24.53
CA VAL A 247 5.64 -1.48 24.41
C VAL A 247 4.45 -2.38 24.75
N ASP A 248 3.77 -2.11 25.87
CA ASP A 248 2.61 -2.88 26.30
C ASP A 248 1.50 -2.87 25.23
N TYR A 249 1.22 -1.71 24.64
CA TYR A 249 0.26 -1.57 23.54
C TYR A 249 0.66 -2.38 22.29
N LEU A 250 1.93 -2.38 21.92
CA LEU A 250 2.41 -3.16 20.77
C LEU A 250 2.29 -4.67 21.04
N ILE A 251 2.56 -5.12 22.28
CA ILE A 251 2.37 -6.52 22.68
C ILE A 251 0.88 -6.91 22.64
N GLU A 252 -0.02 -6.03 23.11
CA GLU A 252 -1.47 -6.23 23.01
C GLU A 252 -1.97 -6.35 21.56
N ASN A 253 -1.17 -5.84 20.58
CA ASN A 253 -1.43 -5.92 19.15
C ASN A 253 -0.50 -6.93 18.43
N ASP A 254 -0.19 -8.04 19.09
CA ASP A 254 0.50 -9.21 18.54
C ASP A 254 1.98 -9.02 18.16
N ILE A 255 2.62 -7.92 18.57
CA ILE A 255 4.07 -7.77 18.40
C ILE A 255 4.80 -8.54 19.51
N ALA A 256 5.69 -9.44 19.13
CA ALA A 256 6.43 -10.27 20.08
C ALA A 256 7.30 -9.42 21.04
N ASP A 257 7.17 -9.65 22.35
CA ASP A 257 7.92 -8.93 23.41
C ASP A 257 9.45 -8.90 23.15
N GLY A 258 10.03 -10.02 22.72
CA GLY A 258 11.46 -10.09 22.39
C GLY A 258 11.95 -9.18 21.25
N ARG A 259 11.05 -8.46 20.58
CA ARG A 259 11.35 -7.45 19.56
C ARG A 259 11.34 -6.02 20.08
N LEU A 260 10.97 -5.79 21.32
CA LEU A 260 10.66 -4.48 21.89
C LEU A 260 11.51 -4.19 23.13
N VAL A 261 12.11 -3.01 23.20
CA VAL A 261 12.86 -2.54 24.37
C VAL A 261 12.35 -1.16 24.75
N ALA A 262 11.78 -1.00 25.95
CA ALA A 262 11.35 0.30 26.47
C ALA A 262 12.51 1.05 27.11
N LYS A 263 12.73 2.33 26.78
CA LYS A 263 13.76 3.16 27.37
C LYS A 263 13.31 4.59 27.60
N GLY A 264 13.32 5.01 28.87
CA GLY A 264 13.16 6.39 29.24
C GLY A 264 14.48 7.15 29.17
N TYR A 265 14.48 8.30 28.56
CA TYR A 265 15.63 9.21 28.46
C TYR A 265 15.50 10.43 29.36
N GLY A 266 14.31 10.67 29.95
CA GLY A 266 14.04 11.91 30.65
C GLY A 266 14.28 13.11 29.74
N GLU A 267 15.00 14.09 30.25
CA GLU A 267 15.40 15.32 29.56
C GLU A 267 16.84 15.28 29.00
N THR A 268 17.56 14.16 29.20
CA THR A 268 19.03 14.11 28.97
C THR A 268 19.41 14.13 27.49
N THR A 269 18.44 13.94 26.61
CA THR A 269 18.67 13.88 25.15
C THR A 269 17.78 14.90 24.45
N PRO A 270 18.19 16.18 24.35
CA PRO A 270 17.44 17.22 23.65
C PRO A 270 17.20 16.86 22.19
N LYS A 271 16.06 17.29 21.64
CA LYS A 271 15.75 17.13 20.21
C LYS A 271 16.74 17.91 19.36
N VAL A 272 17.27 17.24 18.33
CA VAL A 272 18.00 17.88 17.22
C VAL A 272 17.08 17.89 16.02
N LEU A 273 16.89 19.05 15.40
CA LEU A 273 15.99 19.21 14.27
C LEU A 273 16.68 18.80 12.96
N ASP A 274 16.16 17.81 12.29
CA ASP A 274 16.64 17.39 10.96
C ASP A 274 16.23 18.39 9.86
N VAL A 275 15.09 19.04 10.05
CA VAL A 275 14.52 20.07 9.17
C VAL A 275 14.06 21.26 10.02
N ALA A 276 13.85 22.40 9.38
CA ALA A 276 13.28 23.57 10.08
C ALA A 276 11.83 23.26 10.54
N VAL A 277 11.48 23.69 11.76
CA VAL A 277 10.16 23.52 12.36
C VAL A 277 9.71 24.86 12.95
N GLY A 278 8.60 25.41 12.45
CA GLY A 278 8.14 26.74 12.84
C GLY A 278 9.24 27.80 12.66
N GLU A 279 9.60 28.46 13.76
CA GLU A 279 10.68 29.46 13.75
C GLU A 279 12.08 28.86 14.06
N PHE A 280 12.19 27.54 14.21
CA PHE A 280 13.46 26.87 14.57
C PHE A 280 14.15 26.32 13.33
N ASP A 281 15.41 26.67 13.12
CA ASP A 281 16.21 26.23 11.98
C ASP A 281 16.60 24.74 12.07
N ALA A 282 16.80 24.13 10.90
CA ALA A 282 17.41 22.80 10.82
C ALA A 282 18.79 22.79 11.50
N GLY A 283 19.11 21.70 12.23
CA GLY A 283 20.33 21.57 13.01
C GLY A 283 20.25 22.17 14.41
N SER A 284 19.17 22.87 14.77
CA SER A 284 18.98 23.39 16.13
C SER A 284 18.92 22.26 17.17
N VAL A 285 19.68 22.41 18.27
CA VAL A 285 19.63 21.52 19.44
C VAL A 285 18.75 22.18 20.50
N ILE A 286 17.57 21.60 20.77
CA ILE A 286 16.53 22.18 21.64
C ILE A 286 16.85 21.90 23.10
N ASN A 287 17.98 22.41 23.59
CA ASN A 287 18.42 22.30 24.97
C ASN A 287 18.02 23.54 25.79
N ASP A 288 18.24 23.54 27.10
CA ASP A 288 17.91 24.66 28.00
C ASP A 288 18.57 25.95 27.57
N ALA A 289 19.83 25.92 27.12
CA ALA A 289 20.55 27.12 26.69
C ALA A 289 19.93 27.72 25.40
N PHE A 290 19.35 26.89 24.52
CA PHE A 290 18.59 27.32 23.38
C PHE A 290 17.26 27.93 23.81
N ILE A 291 16.48 27.21 24.64
CA ILE A 291 15.16 27.65 25.11
C ILE A 291 15.25 28.96 25.89
N ALA A 292 16.28 29.14 26.71
CA ALA A 292 16.49 30.37 27.49
C ALA A 292 16.70 31.63 26.63
N LYS A 293 17.13 31.48 25.36
CA LYS A 293 17.35 32.60 24.43
C LYS A 293 16.07 32.98 23.66
N LEU A 294 15.03 32.14 23.70
CA LEU A 294 13.78 32.41 23.00
C LEU A 294 13.01 33.56 23.65
N SER A 295 12.45 34.43 22.81
CA SER A 295 11.61 35.54 23.22
C SER A 295 10.14 35.13 23.22
N GLY A 296 9.49 35.23 24.40
CA GLY A 296 8.07 34.87 24.54
C GLY A 296 7.84 33.44 25.04
N GLU A 297 6.78 33.27 25.83
CA GLU A 297 6.45 31.97 26.45
C GLU A 297 5.91 30.98 25.45
N GLU A 298 5.30 31.45 24.33
CA GLU A 298 4.75 30.59 23.26
C GLU A 298 5.86 29.81 22.56
N LEU A 299 6.95 30.47 22.12
CA LEU A 299 8.10 29.81 21.48
C LEU A 299 8.82 28.86 22.45
N LYS A 300 8.91 29.23 23.74
CA LYS A 300 9.47 28.32 24.75
C LYS A 300 8.62 27.05 24.90
N GLU A 301 7.29 27.19 24.93
CA GLU A 301 6.39 26.04 25.05
C GLU A 301 6.47 25.14 23.78
N GLU A 302 6.57 25.74 22.60
CA GLU A 302 6.79 24.99 21.35
C GLU A 302 8.10 24.20 21.41
N ALA A 303 9.20 24.82 21.87
CA ALA A 303 10.48 24.15 22.06
C ALA A 303 10.40 23.01 23.11
N HIS A 304 9.70 23.22 24.23
CA HIS A 304 9.44 22.17 25.20
C HIS A 304 8.60 21.04 24.63
N GLN A 305 7.62 21.36 23.75
CA GLN A 305 6.81 20.35 23.07
C GLN A 305 7.63 19.45 22.17
N LEU A 306 8.63 19.98 21.44
CA LEU A 306 9.55 19.19 20.62
C LEU A 306 10.39 18.20 21.42
N ASN A 307 10.72 18.54 22.67
CA ASN A 307 11.41 17.62 23.58
C ASN A 307 10.51 16.52 24.14
N ARG A 308 9.21 16.77 24.32
CA ARG A 308 8.21 15.75 24.74
C ARG A 308 7.82 14.85 23.58
N ARG A 309 8.66 13.87 23.28
CA ARG A 309 8.48 12.99 22.13
C ARG A 309 8.65 11.52 22.49
N THR A 310 8.12 10.69 21.63
CA THR A 310 8.42 9.25 21.58
C THR A 310 9.03 8.95 20.21
N GLU A 311 10.07 8.13 20.20
CA GLU A 311 10.80 7.75 19.00
C GLU A 311 11.13 6.26 19.03
N PHE A 312 11.46 5.68 17.89
CA PHE A 312 12.03 4.34 17.84
C PHE A 312 13.31 4.32 17.01
N LYS A 313 14.16 3.35 17.32
CA LYS A 313 15.33 3.00 16.51
C LYS A 313 15.51 1.50 16.46
N VAL A 314 16.04 1.01 15.34
CA VAL A 314 16.38 -0.40 15.20
C VAL A 314 17.68 -0.68 15.96
N LEU A 315 17.66 -1.67 16.84
CA LEU A 315 18.83 -2.14 17.58
C LEU A 315 19.57 -3.23 16.82
N ARG A 316 18.82 -4.13 16.18
CA ARG A 316 19.33 -5.28 15.39
C ARG A 316 18.23 -5.82 14.49
N ASN A 317 18.59 -6.63 13.50
CA ASN A 317 17.70 -7.18 12.47
C ASN A 317 17.81 -8.72 12.33
N ASP A 318 18.16 -9.40 13.41
CA ASP A 318 18.42 -10.83 13.46
C ASP A 318 17.43 -11.61 14.35
N TYR A 319 16.30 -11.00 14.70
CA TYR A 319 15.26 -11.70 15.45
C TYR A 319 14.68 -12.85 14.63
N VAL A 320 14.59 -14.01 15.24
CA VAL A 320 13.95 -15.18 14.64
C VAL A 320 12.55 -15.31 15.24
N PRO A 321 11.49 -15.08 14.43
CA PRO A 321 10.12 -15.30 14.89
C PRO A 321 9.96 -16.75 15.35
N LYS A 322 9.39 -16.94 16.54
CA LYS A 322 9.00 -18.29 16.98
C LYS A 322 7.89 -18.76 16.02
N GLY A 323 8.16 -19.80 15.24
CA GLY A 323 7.14 -20.38 14.37
C GLY A 323 5.88 -20.74 15.17
N ASN A 324 4.74 -20.40 14.59
CA ASN A 324 3.44 -20.86 15.09
C ASN A 324 3.30 -22.36 14.88
#